data_1dd7ee021b287d4ab6223210f8397346
#
_entry.id   1dd7ee021b287d4ab6223210f8397346
#
_cell.length_a   1.000
_cell.length_b   1.000
_cell.length_c   1.000
_cell.angle_alpha   90.00
_cell.angle_beta   90.00
_cell.angle_gamma   90.00
#
_symmetry.space_group_name_H-M   'P 1'
#
loop_
_entity.id
_entity.type
_entity.pdbx_description
1 polymer ?
#
loop_
_entity_poly.entity_id
_entity_poly.type
_entity_poly.pdbx_seq_one_letter_code
_entity_poly.pdbx_strand_id
1 'polypeptide(L)'
;SRLEFGPERRCPLAGLDAIPYPPVTSLFLGYARDQVGHPLDGFGMLIPAKERRRLLGVLFSSSLFPRRAPDGHVALTVMLGGVRHPEVAQLPLPELLALARSELGDLLGVTGEPVFVRHTLWPRAIPQYVLGYERHLDTLDRCEREHPGFFIAGQVRDGIAMSACLAAGQRHAERVLAS
;
A
#
# COMPACT_ATOMS: atom_id res chain seq x y z
N SER A 1 -0.31 -19.05 11.75
CA SER A 1 -0.70 -20.44 11.58
C SER A 1 0.08 -21.03 10.41
N ARG A 2 0.68 -22.20 10.59
CA ARG A 2 1.31 -22.96 9.51
C ARG A 2 0.24 -23.82 8.86
N LEU A 3 0.17 -23.81 7.52
CA LEU A 3 -0.63 -24.78 6.78
C LEU A 3 0.08 -26.14 6.85
N GLU A 4 -0.62 -27.18 7.29
CA GLU A 4 -0.12 -28.54 7.30
C GLU A 4 -0.81 -29.33 6.19
N PHE A 5 -0.03 -29.79 5.26
CA PHE A 5 -0.47 -30.72 4.22
C PHE A 5 -0.07 -32.12 4.69
N GLY A 6 -0.93 -32.97 5.15
CA GLY A 6 -0.74 -34.31 5.66
C GLY A 6 0.68 -34.93 5.58
N PRO A 7 0.99 -36.01 6.27
CA PRO A 7 2.36 -36.44 6.55
C PRO A 7 3.22 -36.78 5.31
N GLU A 8 2.60 -36.96 4.15
CA GLU A 8 3.31 -37.32 2.91
C GLU A 8 3.36 -36.18 1.87
N ARG A 9 2.79 -35.00 2.14
CA ARG A 9 2.68 -33.91 1.17
C ARG A 9 3.52 -32.71 1.61
N ARG A 10 4.63 -32.46 0.93
CA ARG A 10 5.37 -31.21 1.08
C ARG A 10 4.56 -30.05 0.47
N CYS A 11 4.31 -29.02 1.26
CA CYS A 11 3.72 -27.80 0.73
C CYS A 11 4.63 -27.18 -0.35
N PRO A 12 4.23 -27.09 -1.62
CA PRO A 12 5.06 -26.55 -2.69
C PRO A 12 5.16 -25.03 -2.68
N LEU A 13 4.73 -24.36 -1.60
CA LEU A 13 4.78 -22.90 -1.44
C LEU A 13 6.18 -22.39 -1.04
N ALA A 14 7.18 -23.25 -1.04
CA ALA A 14 8.57 -22.84 -0.85
C ALA A 14 8.99 -21.83 -1.92
N GLY A 15 9.63 -20.75 -1.50
CA GLY A 15 10.06 -19.66 -2.39
C GLY A 15 9.11 -18.47 -2.45
N LEU A 16 7.89 -18.54 -1.93
CA LEU A 16 7.02 -17.36 -1.79
C LEU A 16 7.57 -16.34 -0.78
N ASP A 17 8.39 -16.77 0.15
CA ASP A 17 9.09 -15.89 1.09
C ASP A 17 10.07 -14.92 0.38
N ALA A 18 10.47 -15.24 -0.84
CA ALA A 18 11.31 -14.39 -1.68
C ALA A 18 10.55 -13.22 -2.32
N ILE A 19 9.21 -13.18 -2.23
CA ILE A 19 8.42 -12.05 -2.72
C ILE A 19 8.68 -10.83 -1.84
N PRO A 20 9.19 -9.72 -2.41
CA PRO A 20 9.48 -8.54 -1.63
C PRO A 20 8.19 -7.85 -1.15
N TYR A 21 8.13 -7.50 0.12
CA TYR A 21 7.09 -6.69 0.74
C TYR A 21 7.76 -5.51 1.45
N PRO A 22 8.10 -4.44 0.76
CA PRO A 22 8.75 -3.30 1.40
C PRO A 22 7.84 -2.61 2.42
N PRO A 23 8.42 -2.03 3.48
CA PRO A 23 7.65 -1.26 4.43
C PRO A 23 7.16 0.05 3.82
N VAL A 24 5.97 0.46 4.20
CA VAL A 24 5.38 1.77 3.86
C VAL A 24 4.80 2.38 5.12
N THR A 25 5.04 3.66 5.31
CA THR A 25 4.34 4.48 6.30
C THR A 25 3.35 5.40 5.59
N SER A 26 2.16 5.49 6.12
CA SER A 26 1.17 6.50 5.74
C SER A 26 0.94 7.49 6.88
N LEU A 27 0.99 8.79 6.54
CA LEU A 27 0.59 9.87 7.43
C LEU A 27 -0.71 10.46 6.88
N PHE A 28 -1.78 10.38 7.65
CA PHE A 28 -2.99 11.13 7.37
C PHE A 28 -2.92 12.45 8.15
N LEU A 29 -2.82 13.55 7.40
CA LEU A 29 -2.57 14.88 7.93
C LEU A 29 -3.76 15.79 7.63
N GLY A 30 -4.29 16.45 8.66
CA GLY A 30 -5.28 17.51 8.53
C GLY A 30 -4.62 18.88 8.67
N TYR A 31 -4.98 19.81 7.80
CA TYR A 31 -4.55 21.21 7.82
C TYR A 31 -5.74 22.13 7.71
N ALA A 32 -5.66 23.34 8.27
CA ALA A 32 -6.57 24.40 7.87
C ALA A 32 -6.38 24.70 6.39
N ARG A 33 -7.46 25.08 5.68
CA ARG A 33 -7.41 25.27 4.23
C ARG A 33 -6.41 26.34 3.80
N ASP A 34 -6.29 27.40 4.58
CA ASP A 34 -5.39 28.53 4.34
C ASP A 34 -3.90 28.18 4.55
N GLN A 35 -3.59 27.09 5.23
CA GLN A 35 -2.23 26.57 5.37
C GLN A 35 -1.71 25.89 4.10
N VAL A 36 -2.55 25.64 3.10
CA VAL A 36 -2.19 24.87 1.89
C VAL A 36 -2.37 25.73 0.67
N GLY A 37 -1.26 26.13 0.03
CA GLY A 37 -1.28 27.02 -1.14
C GLY A 37 -1.87 26.36 -2.41
N HIS A 38 -1.66 25.06 -2.58
CA HIS A 38 -2.18 24.31 -3.74
C HIS A 38 -3.71 24.14 -3.67
N PRO A 39 -4.46 24.30 -4.79
CA PRO A 39 -5.93 24.20 -4.81
C PRO A 39 -6.48 22.81 -4.43
N LEU A 40 -5.68 21.75 -4.53
CA LEU A 40 -6.03 20.34 -4.31
C LEU A 40 -7.17 19.87 -5.23
N ASP A 41 -7.22 20.36 -6.45
CA ASP A 41 -8.24 20.13 -7.47
C ASP A 41 -8.04 18.81 -8.27
N GLY A 42 -7.42 17.83 -7.66
CA GLY A 42 -7.11 16.54 -8.28
C GLY A 42 -7.20 15.37 -7.32
N PHE A 43 -6.76 14.22 -7.81
CA PHE A 43 -6.68 12.98 -7.03
C PHE A 43 -5.55 13.02 -5.99
N GLY A 44 -4.43 13.61 -6.37
CA GLY A 44 -3.19 13.62 -5.63
C GLY A 44 -2.01 13.64 -6.59
N MET A 45 -0.83 13.32 -6.08
CA MET A 45 0.38 13.25 -6.88
C MET A 45 1.20 12.01 -6.53
N LEU A 46 1.77 11.37 -7.55
CA LEU A 46 2.87 10.41 -7.41
C LEU A 46 4.18 11.13 -7.68
N ILE A 47 5.22 10.79 -6.93
CA ILE A 47 6.51 11.43 -7.05
C ILE A 47 7.47 10.47 -7.77
N PRO A 48 7.85 10.76 -9.03
CA PRO A 48 8.78 9.94 -9.79
C PRO A 48 10.16 9.88 -9.14
N ALA A 49 10.88 8.79 -9.31
CA ALA A 49 12.21 8.62 -8.75
C ALA A 49 13.23 9.69 -9.20
N LYS A 50 13.05 10.23 -10.41
CA LYS A 50 13.90 11.31 -10.96
C LYS A 50 13.87 12.60 -10.14
N GLU A 51 12.78 12.85 -9.40
CA GLU A 51 12.65 14.02 -8.52
C GLU A 51 13.48 13.90 -7.24
N ARG A 52 14.05 12.73 -6.95
CA ARG A 52 14.93 12.44 -5.80
C ARG A 52 14.34 12.82 -4.45
N ARG A 53 13.00 12.83 -4.35
CA ARG A 53 12.28 13.11 -3.10
C ARG A 53 12.04 11.84 -2.30
N ARG A 54 11.82 11.99 -1.02
CA ARG A 54 11.63 10.87 -0.08
C ARG A 54 10.17 10.46 0.08
N LEU A 55 9.22 11.28 -0.36
CA LEU A 55 7.82 10.88 -0.48
C LEU A 55 7.61 9.97 -1.69
N LEU A 56 6.68 9.02 -1.57
CA LEU A 56 6.19 8.21 -2.69
C LEU A 56 5.06 8.93 -3.43
N GLY A 57 4.23 9.64 -2.69
CA GLY A 57 3.10 10.38 -3.22
C GLY A 57 2.22 10.94 -2.11
N VAL A 58 1.27 11.76 -2.53
CA VAL A 58 0.27 12.41 -1.67
C VAL A 58 -1.11 12.26 -2.29
N LEU A 59 -2.08 11.75 -1.54
CA LEU A 59 -3.49 11.73 -1.95
C LEU A 59 -4.21 12.93 -1.33
N PHE A 60 -5.03 13.61 -2.12
CA PHE A 60 -5.86 14.71 -1.68
C PHE A 60 -7.18 14.17 -1.11
N SER A 61 -7.10 13.57 0.07
CA SER A 61 -8.15 12.74 0.65
C SER A 61 -9.48 13.46 0.83
N SER A 62 -9.45 14.75 1.19
CA SER A 62 -10.68 15.57 1.32
C SER A 62 -11.29 15.97 -0.02
N SER A 63 -10.49 16.04 -1.09
CA SER A 63 -10.99 16.30 -2.45
C SER A 63 -11.63 15.07 -3.06
N LEU A 64 -11.07 13.88 -2.77
CA LEU A 64 -11.60 12.62 -3.26
C LEU A 64 -12.88 12.16 -2.57
N PHE A 65 -12.96 12.40 -1.26
CA PHE A 65 -14.04 11.88 -0.44
C PHE A 65 -14.67 13.01 0.39
N PRO A 66 -15.92 13.41 0.09
CA PRO A 66 -16.65 14.37 0.89
C PRO A 66 -16.66 14.00 2.38
N ARG A 67 -16.57 14.98 3.25
CA ARG A 67 -16.58 14.82 4.72
C ARG A 67 -15.34 14.09 5.31
N ARG A 68 -14.23 14.01 4.58
CA ARG A 68 -12.95 13.51 5.10
C ARG A 68 -12.19 14.56 5.92
N ALA A 69 -12.59 15.81 5.85
CA ALA A 69 -12.12 16.90 6.71
C ALA A 69 -13.31 17.74 7.14
N PRO A 70 -13.28 18.41 8.30
CA PRO A 70 -14.25 19.42 8.70
C PRO A 70 -14.24 20.62 7.73
N ASP A 71 -15.29 21.42 7.77
CA ASP A 71 -15.36 22.67 7.01
C ASP A 71 -14.14 23.56 7.32
N GLY A 72 -13.62 24.22 6.30
CA GLY A 72 -12.42 25.04 6.43
C GLY A 72 -11.10 24.27 6.59
N HIS A 73 -11.13 22.94 6.49
CA HIS A 73 -9.95 22.09 6.59
C HIS A 73 -9.80 21.20 5.37
N VAL A 74 -8.58 20.67 5.18
CA VAL A 74 -8.23 19.70 4.14
C VAL A 74 -7.49 18.51 4.75
N ALA A 75 -7.60 17.37 4.10
CA ALA A 75 -6.91 16.15 4.51
C ALA A 75 -6.02 15.61 3.39
N LEU A 76 -4.79 15.31 3.73
CA LEU A 76 -3.77 14.73 2.86
C LEU A 76 -3.34 13.36 3.40
N THR A 77 -3.21 12.37 2.52
CA THR A 77 -2.56 11.10 2.88
C THR A 77 -1.20 11.05 2.21
N VAL A 78 -0.15 11.11 3.02
CA VAL A 78 1.25 11.11 2.58
C VAL A 78 1.81 9.72 2.72
N MET A 79 2.43 9.19 1.65
CA MET A 79 3.04 7.87 1.61
C MET A 79 4.57 8.01 1.59
N LEU A 80 5.24 7.27 2.49
CA LEU A 80 6.71 7.27 2.63
C LEU A 80 7.24 5.83 2.69
N GLY A 81 8.49 5.62 2.30
CA GLY A 81 9.13 4.32 2.35
C GLY A 81 9.15 3.60 1.01
N GLY A 82 8.57 2.38 0.97
CA GLY A 82 8.55 1.52 -0.22
C GLY A 82 9.93 1.02 -0.61
N VAL A 83 10.07 0.54 -1.84
CA VAL A 83 11.34 -0.02 -2.35
C VAL A 83 12.46 1.02 -2.41
N ARG A 84 12.12 2.30 -2.66
CA ARG A 84 13.11 3.35 -2.84
C ARG A 84 13.80 3.78 -1.53
N HIS A 85 13.03 3.81 -0.45
CA HIS A 85 13.47 4.35 0.83
C HIS A 85 12.87 3.54 2.01
N PRO A 86 13.13 2.22 2.09
CA PRO A 86 12.52 1.38 3.12
C PRO A 86 12.84 1.84 4.54
N GLU A 87 14.02 2.43 4.74
CA GLU A 87 14.46 3.02 6.01
C GLU A 87 13.59 4.18 6.47
N VAL A 88 13.05 4.97 5.53
CA VAL A 88 12.18 6.12 5.84
C VAL A 88 10.89 5.68 6.49
N ALA A 89 10.32 4.55 6.05
CA ALA A 89 9.07 4.05 6.63
C ALA A 89 9.18 3.74 8.13
N GLN A 90 10.39 3.51 8.63
CA GLN A 90 10.66 3.10 10.00
C GLN A 90 11.16 4.24 10.90
N LEU A 91 11.23 5.46 10.38
CA LEU A 91 11.62 6.63 11.17
C LEU A 91 10.61 6.91 12.29
N PRO A 92 11.06 7.47 13.42
CA PRO A 92 10.17 7.99 14.45
C PRO A 92 9.19 9.03 13.89
N LEU A 93 7.99 9.09 14.48
CA LEU A 93 6.95 10.02 14.01
C LEU A 93 7.40 11.49 13.91
N PRO A 94 8.17 12.05 14.85
CA PRO A 94 8.65 13.43 14.71
C PRO A 94 9.49 13.66 13.45
N GLU A 95 10.36 12.70 13.11
CA GLU A 95 11.21 12.77 11.92
C GLU A 95 10.38 12.62 10.63
N LEU A 96 9.40 11.71 10.61
CA LEU A 96 8.46 11.55 9.51
C LEU A 96 7.65 12.83 9.27
N LEU A 97 7.19 13.49 10.33
CA LEU A 97 6.45 14.75 10.24
C LEU A 97 7.34 15.88 9.72
N ALA A 98 8.55 16.02 10.23
CA ALA A 98 9.49 17.03 9.77
C ALA A 98 9.79 16.86 8.27
N LEU A 99 10.05 15.62 7.84
CA LEU A 99 10.28 15.28 6.43
C LEU A 99 9.04 15.58 5.58
N ALA A 100 7.88 15.11 5.99
CA ALA A 100 6.64 15.31 5.24
C ALA A 100 6.31 16.80 5.10
N ARG A 101 6.46 17.59 6.17
CA ARG A 101 6.20 19.03 6.14
C ARG A 101 7.15 19.77 5.20
N SER A 102 8.44 19.45 5.25
CA SER A 102 9.42 20.07 4.33
C SER A 102 9.04 19.82 2.87
N GLU A 103 8.74 18.56 2.52
CA GLU A 103 8.41 18.22 1.14
C GLU A 103 7.02 18.71 0.71
N LEU A 104 6.03 18.71 1.61
CA LEU A 104 4.70 19.29 1.33
C LEU A 104 4.78 20.82 1.19
N GLY A 105 5.66 21.47 1.94
CA GLY A 105 5.95 22.89 1.78
C GLY A 105 6.41 23.21 0.37
N ASP A 106 7.41 22.47 -0.12
CA ASP A 106 7.93 22.64 -1.48
C ASP A 106 6.92 22.32 -2.58
N LEU A 107 6.14 21.23 -2.40
CA LEU A 107 5.27 20.69 -3.45
C LEU A 107 3.90 21.33 -3.49
N LEU A 108 3.34 21.68 -2.34
CA LEU A 108 1.95 22.11 -2.20
C LEU A 108 1.80 23.47 -1.48
N GLY A 109 2.92 24.10 -1.13
CA GLY A 109 2.90 25.35 -0.37
C GLY A 109 2.27 25.18 1.02
N VAL A 110 2.46 24.01 1.66
CA VAL A 110 1.95 23.76 3.01
C VAL A 110 2.78 24.53 4.02
N THR A 111 2.12 25.24 4.94
CA THR A 111 2.74 26.02 6.01
C THR A 111 2.25 25.58 7.38
N GLY A 112 3.09 25.78 8.40
CA GLY A 112 2.73 25.48 9.79
C GLY A 112 2.64 23.98 10.12
N GLU A 113 1.98 23.69 11.23
CA GLU A 113 1.79 22.34 11.74
C GLU A 113 0.44 21.77 11.34
N PRO A 114 0.33 20.44 11.09
CA PRO A 114 -0.97 19.81 10.90
C PRO A 114 -1.80 19.88 12.19
N VAL A 115 -3.07 20.19 12.07
CA VAL A 115 -4.02 20.18 13.20
C VAL A 115 -4.49 18.78 13.55
N PHE A 116 -4.25 17.82 12.68
CA PHE A 116 -4.54 16.40 12.91
C PHE A 116 -3.47 15.53 12.29
N VAL A 117 -3.04 14.51 13.03
CA VAL A 117 -2.03 13.52 12.58
C VAL A 117 -2.52 12.12 12.93
N ARG A 118 -2.51 11.24 11.94
CA ARG A 118 -2.62 9.79 12.15
C ARG A 118 -1.50 9.09 11.40
N HIS A 119 -0.72 8.31 12.12
CA HIS A 119 0.39 7.52 11.60
C HIS A 119 0.02 6.04 11.53
N THR A 120 0.35 5.39 10.42
CA THR A 120 0.22 3.94 10.26
C THR A 120 1.47 3.39 9.56
N LEU A 121 2.16 2.48 10.23
CA LEU A 121 3.27 1.72 9.65
C LEU A 121 2.75 0.37 9.14
N TRP A 122 3.09 0.05 7.91
CA TRP A 122 2.89 -1.24 7.27
C TRP A 122 4.27 -1.89 7.07
N PRO A 123 4.72 -2.75 8.00
CA PRO A 123 6.07 -3.34 7.92
C PRO A 123 6.29 -4.20 6.68
N ARG A 124 5.21 -4.78 6.18
CA ARG A 124 5.13 -5.53 4.92
C ARG A 124 3.87 -5.04 4.19
N ALA A 125 4.03 -4.06 3.31
CA ALA A 125 2.88 -3.37 2.72
C ALA A 125 2.21 -4.20 1.61
N ILE A 126 2.76 -4.20 0.42
CA ILE A 126 2.20 -4.90 -0.74
C ILE A 126 3.28 -5.73 -1.45
N PRO A 127 2.91 -6.89 -2.04
CA PRO A 127 3.84 -7.67 -2.82
C PRO A 127 4.34 -6.88 -4.03
N GLN A 128 5.63 -6.99 -4.33
CA GLN A 128 6.21 -6.34 -5.50
C GLN A 128 6.28 -7.33 -6.66
N TYR A 129 5.60 -7.02 -7.75
CA TYR A 129 5.61 -7.81 -8.98
C TYR A 129 6.85 -7.46 -9.80
N VAL A 130 7.98 -8.01 -9.35
CA VAL A 130 9.27 -7.83 -10.02
C VAL A 130 9.38 -8.73 -11.26
N LEU A 131 10.40 -8.48 -12.12
CA LEU A 131 10.68 -9.37 -13.26
C LEU A 131 10.88 -10.80 -12.78
N GLY A 132 10.28 -11.75 -13.48
CA GLY A 132 10.29 -13.17 -13.08
C GLY A 132 9.25 -13.54 -12.01
N TYR A 133 8.27 -12.67 -11.74
CA TYR A 133 7.20 -12.93 -10.76
C TYR A 133 6.32 -14.13 -11.15
N GLU A 134 6.22 -14.42 -12.44
CA GLU A 134 5.46 -15.56 -13.01
C GLU A 134 5.83 -16.90 -12.36
N ARG A 135 7.09 -17.10 -11.96
CA ARG A 135 7.52 -18.30 -11.22
C ARG A 135 6.77 -18.51 -9.91
N HIS A 136 6.34 -17.43 -9.26
CA HIS A 136 5.55 -17.51 -8.04
C HIS A 136 4.10 -17.90 -8.37
N LEU A 137 3.55 -17.37 -9.46
CA LEU A 137 2.22 -17.75 -9.96
C LEU A 137 2.19 -19.24 -10.35
N ASP A 138 3.21 -19.71 -11.08
CA ASP A 138 3.37 -21.14 -11.43
C ASP A 138 3.43 -22.03 -10.17
N THR A 139 4.07 -21.54 -9.12
CA THR A 139 4.15 -22.26 -7.83
C THR A 139 2.77 -22.36 -7.17
N LEU A 140 1.98 -21.27 -7.19
CA LEU A 140 0.61 -21.26 -6.68
C LEU A 140 -0.29 -22.20 -7.48
N ASP A 141 -0.20 -22.14 -8.81
CA ASP A 141 -0.98 -22.99 -9.72
C ASP A 141 -0.66 -24.47 -9.55
N ARG A 142 0.62 -24.79 -9.41
CA ARG A 142 1.05 -26.16 -9.13
C ARG A 142 0.51 -26.65 -7.79
N CYS A 143 0.58 -25.82 -6.76
CA CYS A 143 0.05 -26.17 -5.44
C CYS A 143 -1.45 -26.49 -5.50
N GLU A 144 -2.25 -25.70 -6.19
CA GLU A 144 -3.68 -25.97 -6.36
C GLU A 144 -3.95 -27.25 -7.16
N ARG A 145 -3.17 -27.55 -8.21
CA ARG A 145 -3.31 -28.80 -8.98
C ARG A 145 -2.96 -30.03 -8.18
N GLU A 146 -1.93 -29.97 -7.34
CA GLU A 146 -1.47 -31.07 -6.52
C GLU A 146 -2.36 -31.32 -5.28
N HIS A 147 -3.19 -30.33 -4.92
CA HIS A 147 -4.05 -30.37 -3.74
C HIS A 147 -5.49 -29.97 -4.10
N PRO A 148 -6.28 -30.84 -4.77
CA PRO A 148 -7.66 -30.57 -5.09
C PRO A 148 -8.47 -30.11 -3.87
N GLY A 149 -9.28 -29.05 -4.03
CA GLY A 149 -10.03 -28.42 -2.94
C GLY A 149 -9.26 -27.35 -2.17
N PHE A 150 -7.96 -27.14 -2.49
CA PHE A 150 -7.18 -26.04 -1.95
C PHE A 150 -7.06 -24.90 -2.96
N PHE A 151 -7.44 -23.69 -2.55
CA PHE A 151 -7.45 -22.51 -3.41
C PHE A 151 -6.66 -21.39 -2.77
N ILE A 152 -5.85 -20.67 -3.59
CA ILE A 152 -5.03 -19.56 -3.16
C ILE A 152 -5.49 -18.28 -3.84
N ALA A 153 -5.84 -17.29 -3.04
CA ALA A 153 -6.32 -15.99 -3.50
C ALA A 153 -5.56 -14.85 -2.81
N GLY A 154 -5.73 -13.65 -3.32
CA GLY A 154 -5.26 -12.42 -2.69
C GLY A 154 -4.15 -11.72 -3.44
N GLN A 155 -3.54 -10.72 -2.77
CA GLN A 155 -2.62 -9.78 -3.41
C GLN A 155 -1.43 -10.44 -4.10
N VAL A 156 -1.00 -11.60 -3.64
CA VAL A 156 0.14 -12.31 -4.25
C VAL A 156 -0.17 -12.86 -5.63
N ARG A 157 -1.45 -12.96 -6.01
CA ARG A 157 -1.93 -13.58 -7.25
C ARG A 157 -2.82 -12.68 -8.08
N ASP A 158 -3.80 -12.05 -7.42
CA ASP A 158 -4.96 -11.46 -8.09
C ASP A 158 -4.85 -9.95 -8.32
N GLY A 159 -3.77 -9.34 -7.88
CA GLY A 159 -3.54 -7.91 -7.96
C GLY A 159 -3.68 -7.20 -6.60
N ILE A 160 -2.99 -6.06 -6.48
CA ILE A 160 -2.86 -5.31 -5.23
C ILE A 160 -4.00 -4.31 -4.99
N ALA A 161 -4.80 -4.01 -6.02
CA ALA A 161 -5.91 -3.09 -5.89
C ALA A 161 -7.07 -3.74 -5.13
N MET A 162 -7.76 -2.95 -4.29
CA MET A 162 -8.92 -3.43 -3.52
C MET A 162 -10.02 -4.00 -4.43
N SER A 163 -10.29 -3.35 -5.57
CA SER A 163 -11.25 -3.84 -6.57
C SER A 163 -10.85 -5.18 -7.17
N ALA A 164 -9.55 -5.39 -7.43
CA ALA A 164 -9.03 -6.66 -7.92
C ALA A 164 -9.20 -7.77 -6.88
N CYS A 165 -8.92 -7.48 -5.60
CA CYS A 165 -9.12 -8.44 -4.51
C CYS A 165 -10.60 -8.81 -4.32
N LEU A 166 -11.53 -7.86 -4.44
CA LEU A 166 -12.97 -8.13 -4.37
C LEU A 166 -13.43 -9.02 -5.52
N ALA A 167 -13.04 -8.68 -6.75
CA ALA A 167 -13.37 -9.49 -7.93
C ALA A 167 -12.75 -10.90 -7.86
N ALA A 168 -11.55 -11.02 -7.31
CA ALA A 168 -10.90 -12.30 -7.08
C ALA A 168 -11.68 -13.13 -6.05
N GLY A 169 -12.14 -12.52 -4.96
CA GLY A 169 -12.97 -13.18 -3.95
C GLY A 169 -14.22 -13.82 -4.57
N GLN A 170 -14.91 -13.11 -5.46
CA GLN A 170 -16.05 -13.66 -6.18
C GLN A 170 -15.66 -14.87 -7.06
N ARG A 171 -14.63 -14.73 -7.91
CA ARG A 171 -14.16 -15.83 -8.78
C ARG A 171 -13.76 -17.07 -7.98
N HIS A 172 -13.07 -16.88 -6.84
CA HIS A 172 -12.66 -18.00 -6.01
C HIS A 172 -13.84 -18.66 -5.30
N ALA A 173 -14.85 -17.90 -4.87
CA ALA A 173 -16.08 -18.46 -4.31
C ALA A 173 -16.82 -19.33 -5.34
N GLU A 174 -16.94 -18.87 -6.59
CA GLU A 174 -17.52 -19.65 -7.70
C GLU A 174 -16.74 -20.95 -7.96
N ARG A 175 -15.40 -20.92 -7.91
CA ARG A 175 -14.56 -22.12 -8.06
C ARG A 175 -14.75 -23.11 -6.92
N VAL A 176 -14.87 -22.64 -5.69
CA VAL A 176 -15.13 -23.51 -4.51
C VAL A 176 -16.49 -24.17 -4.59
N LEU A 177 -17.51 -23.43 -5.07
CA LEU A 177 -18.87 -23.98 -5.21
C LEU A 177 -19.01 -24.99 -6.37
N ALA A 178 -18.09 -24.93 -7.36
CA ALA A 178 -18.07 -25.84 -8.51
C ALA A 178 -17.17 -27.07 -8.29
N SER A 179 -16.45 -27.16 -7.19
CA SER A 179 -15.55 -28.26 -6.84
C SER A 179 -16.25 -29.29 -5.93
#